data_9c39cbe2a651309964cac5a289948297
#
_entry.id   9c39cbe2a651309964cac5a289948297
#
_cell.length_a   1.000
_cell.length_b   1.000
_cell.length_c   1.000
_cell.angle_alpha   90.00
_cell.angle_beta   90.00
_cell.angle_gamma   90.00
#
_symmetry.space_group_name_H-M   'P 1'
#
loop_
_entity.id
_entity.type
_entity.pdbx_description
1 polymer ?
#
loop_
_entity_poly.entity_id
_entity_poly.type
_entity_poly.pdbx_seq_one_letter_code
_entity_poly.pdbx_strand_id
1 'polypeptide(L)'
;MSTKLEHANLCVSDIDGIIKFLQTALPDFFIRHDETDNDGDRWVHIGNDKTYISLNNSTQKDSSDWTPYSGKPGVNHLGYIVDSVEQVRSRLRAAGYIESTVENNHPFRKRLYFYDSEGRDWEFVEYHSDDVNKRNDYNLPDR
;
A
#
# COMPACT_ATOMS: atom_id res chain seq x y z
N MET A 1 -14.46 21.86 -1.83
CA MET A 1 -13.22 21.09 -2.14
C MET A 1 -12.89 20.21 -0.97
N SER A 2 -12.63 18.93 -1.18
CA SER A 2 -12.14 18.02 -0.14
C SER A 2 -10.66 17.73 -0.39
N THR A 3 -9.85 17.81 0.67
CA THR A 3 -8.44 17.43 0.64
C THR A 3 -8.31 15.91 0.52
N LYS A 4 -7.39 15.46 -0.32
CA LYS A 4 -7.06 14.04 -0.53
C LYS A 4 -5.56 13.87 -0.51
N LEU A 5 -5.10 12.72 -0.02
CA LEU A 5 -3.70 12.33 -0.21
C LEU A 5 -3.47 12.07 -1.70
N GLU A 6 -2.56 12.81 -2.32
CA GLU A 6 -2.18 12.61 -3.71
C GLU A 6 -1.17 11.48 -3.86
N HIS A 7 -0.08 11.55 -3.08
CA HIS A 7 1.01 10.57 -3.16
C HIS A 7 1.76 10.42 -1.83
N ALA A 8 2.53 9.36 -1.76
CA ALA A 8 3.63 9.19 -0.82
C ALA A 8 4.91 8.89 -1.59
N ASN A 9 6.05 9.31 -1.06
CA ASN A 9 7.36 8.98 -1.62
C ASN A 9 8.05 7.93 -0.75
N LEU A 10 8.53 6.86 -1.38
CA LEU A 10 9.23 5.76 -0.72
C LEU A 10 10.61 5.57 -1.34
N CYS A 11 11.61 5.46 -0.49
CA CYS A 11 12.93 4.97 -0.88
C CYS A 11 12.94 3.44 -0.72
N VAL A 12 13.28 2.72 -1.79
CA VAL A 12 13.19 1.25 -1.84
C VAL A 12 14.46 0.64 -2.41
N SER A 13 14.74 -0.60 -2.05
CA SER A 13 15.91 -1.32 -2.56
C SER A 13 15.68 -1.89 -3.95
N ASP A 14 14.45 -2.29 -4.26
CA ASP A 14 14.06 -2.89 -5.54
C ASP A 14 12.75 -2.25 -6.06
N ILE A 15 12.91 -1.22 -6.89
CA ILE A 15 11.77 -0.50 -7.48
C ILE A 15 10.87 -1.45 -8.28
N ASP A 16 11.45 -2.33 -9.10
CA ASP A 16 10.67 -3.24 -9.95
C ASP A 16 9.86 -4.25 -9.12
N GLY A 17 10.41 -4.71 -7.99
CA GLY A 17 9.70 -5.56 -7.04
C GLY A 17 8.48 -4.86 -6.41
N ILE A 18 8.62 -3.59 -6.06
CA ILE A 18 7.50 -2.79 -5.51
C ILE A 18 6.45 -2.51 -6.59
N ILE A 19 6.86 -2.17 -7.80
CA ILE A 19 5.95 -2.02 -8.95
C ILE A 19 5.12 -3.30 -9.15
N LYS A 20 5.78 -4.45 -9.16
CA LYS A 20 5.10 -5.75 -9.32
C LYS A 20 4.08 -6.01 -8.22
N PHE A 21 4.43 -5.73 -6.96
CA PHE A 21 3.49 -5.85 -5.84
C PHE A 21 2.27 -4.96 -6.03
N LEU A 22 2.48 -3.67 -6.29
CA LEU A 22 1.40 -2.69 -6.44
C LEU A 22 0.48 -3.03 -7.62
N GLN A 23 1.02 -3.41 -8.77
CA GLN A 23 0.21 -3.80 -9.94
C GLN A 23 -0.53 -5.13 -9.74
N THR A 24 0.01 -6.04 -8.93
CA THR A 24 -0.68 -7.29 -8.55
C THR A 24 -1.86 -6.99 -7.64
N ALA A 25 -1.67 -6.14 -6.64
CA ALA A 25 -2.72 -5.74 -5.71
C ALA A 25 -3.79 -4.85 -6.37
N LEU A 26 -3.35 -3.89 -7.18
CA LEU A 26 -4.13 -2.79 -7.75
C LEU A 26 -3.97 -2.78 -9.28
N PRO A 27 -4.77 -3.57 -10.01
CA PRO A 27 -4.60 -3.74 -11.47
C PRO A 27 -4.83 -2.47 -12.30
N ASP A 28 -5.46 -1.44 -11.73
CA ASP A 28 -5.64 -0.12 -12.35
C ASP A 28 -4.42 0.79 -12.20
N PHE A 29 -3.37 0.34 -11.48
CA PHE A 29 -2.12 1.07 -11.35
C PHE A 29 -1.25 0.87 -12.59
N PHE A 30 -0.76 1.97 -13.13
CA PHE A 30 0.18 2.01 -14.26
C PHE A 30 1.39 2.90 -13.94
N ILE A 31 2.47 2.72 -14.68
CA ILE A 31 3.64 3.59 -14.55
C ILE A 31 3.31 4.93 -15.20
N ARG A 32 3.22 5.98 -14.39
CA ARG A 32 2.97 7.35 -14.84
C ARG A 32 4.24 8.03 -15.35
N HIS A 33 5.37 7.68 -14.75
CA HIS A 33 6.68 8.21 -15.07
C HIS A 33 7.77 7.25 -14.61
N ASP A 34 8.83 7.10 -15.40
CA ASP A 34 10.01 6.30 -15.06
C ASP A 34 11.24 6.96 -15.67
N GLU A 35 12.17 7.38 -14.84
CA GLU A 35 13.39 8.06 -15.27
C GLU A 35 14.57 7.62 -14.43
N THR A 36 15.73 7.46 -15.10
CA THR A 36 17.02 7.23 -14.47
C THR A 36 17.97 8.29 -14.98
N ASP A 37 18.63 9.00 -14.08
CA ASP A 37 19.60 10.02 -14.45
C ASP A 37 20.98 9.42 -14.78
N ASN A 38 21.94 10.29 -15.11
CA ASN A 38 23.29 9.87 -15.48
C ASN A 38 24.09 9.27 -14.31
N ASP A 39 23.70 9.53 -13.08
CA ASP A 39 24.33 9.01 -11.86
C ASP A 39 23.71 7.68 -11.40
N GLY A 40 22.65 7.22 -12.10
CA GLY A 40 21.97 5.97 -11.80
C GLY A 40 20.84 6.13 -10.77
N ASP A 41 20.49 7.34 -10.40
CA ASP A 41 19.35 7.61 -9.54
C ASP A 41 18.06 7.47 -10.36
N ARG A 42 17.23 6.51 -9.96
CA ARG A 42 15.95 6.22 -10.63
C ARG A 42 14.80 6.66 -9.76
N TRP A 43 13.81 7.28 -10.37
CA TRP A 43 12.51 7.49 -9.73
C TRP A 43 11.36 7.10 -10.65
N VAL A 44 10.33 6.56 -10.04
CA VAL A 44 9.16 6.06 -10.72
C VAL A 44 7.90 6.58 -10.02
N HIS A 45 6.93 7.03 -10.78
CA HIS A 45 5.59 7.29 -10.30
C HIS A 45 4.66 6.17 -10.79
N ILE A 46 4.09 5.42 -9.86
CA ILE A 46 3.15 4.34 -10.14
C ILE A 46 1.81 4.59 -9.44
N GLY A 47 0.73 4.54 -10.17
CA GLY A 47 -0.61 4.80 -9.65
C GLY A 47 -1.64 4.83 -10.74
N ASN A 48 -2.75 5.50 -10.45
CA ASN A 48 -3.80 5.78 -11.43
C ASN A 48 -3.95 7.31 -11.62
N ASP A 49 -5.03 7.78 -12.23
CA ASP A 49 -5.25 9.21 -12.48
C ASP A 49 -5.49 10.03 -11.20
N LYS A 50 -5.76 9.38 -10.07
CA LYS A 50 -6.18 10.04 -8.82
C LYS A 50 -5.12 10.03 -7.74
N THR A 51 -4.27 9.02 -7.69
CA THR A 51 -3.28 8.80 -6.64
C THR A 51 -2.09 8.01 -7.17
N TYR A 52 -0.92 8.17 -6.56
CA TYR A 52 0.27 7.43 -6.95
C TYR A 52 1.25 7.25 -5.79
N ILE A 53 2.17 6.35 -5.97
CA ILE A 53 3.38 6.22 -5.15
C ILE A 53 4.56 6.67 -5.98
N SER A 54 5.38 7.55 -5.40
CA SER A 54 6.68 7.93 -5.94
C SER A 54 7.74 7.03 -5.33
N LEU A 55 8.50 6.34 -6.16
CA LEU A 55 9.56 5.41 -5.75
C LEU A 55 10.92 5.96 -6.13
N ASN A 56 11.86 5.94 -5.19
CA ASN A 56 13.27 6.24 -5.43
C ASN A 56 14.11 5.03 -5.02
N ASN A 57 15.17 4.74 -5.78
CA ASN A 57 16.11 3.68 -5.41
C ASN A 57 16.97 4.10 -4.21
N SER A 58 17.25 3.15 -3.33
CA SER A 58 18.17 3.36 -2.21
C SER A 58 19.61 3.49 -2.73
N THR A 59 20.32 4.48 -2.21
CA THR A 59 21.77 4.64 -2.40
C THR A 59 22.59 3.97 -1.29
N GLN A 60 21.91 3.45 -0.26
CA GLN A 60 22.54 2.76 0.87
C GLN A 60 22.29 1.26 0.75
N LYS A 61 23.34 0.47 0.93
CA LYS A 61 23.25 -0.99 0.90
C LYS A 61 22.77 -1.60 2.21
N ASP A 62 22.93 -0.87 3.31
CA ASP A 62 22.50 -1.35 4.62
C ASP A 62 21.02 -1.03 4.81
N SER A 63 20.25 -2.06 5.08
CA SER A 63 18.85 -1.91 5.46
C SER A 63 18.77 -1.07 6.73
N SER A 64 17.84 -0.12 6.77
CA SER A 64 17.48 0.47 8.05
C SER A 64 16.98 -0.64 8.97
N ASP A 65 17.30 -0.57 10.24
CA ASP A 65 16.77 -1.48 11.26
C ASP A 65 15.31 -1.13 11.66
N TRP A 66 14.65 -0.30 10.83
CA TRP A 66 13.23 -0.01 10.94
C TRP A 66 12.40 -1.16 10.35
N THR A 67 11.38 -1.54 11.10
CA THR A 67 10.34 -2.48 10.64
C THR A 67 8.98 -1.94 11.03
N PRO A 68 7.91 -2.27 10.30
CA PRO A 68 6.55 -1.89 10.69
C PRO A 68 6.23 -2.34 12.12
N TYR A 69 5.56 -1.49 12.87
CA TYR A 69 5.07 -1.78 14.22
C TYR A 69 6.16 -2.09 15.27
N SER A 70 7.40 -1.71 15.01
CA SER A 70 8.52 -1.92 15.94
C SER A 70 8.54 -0.96 17.13
N GLY A 71 7.65 0.04 17.14
CA GLY A 71 7.64 1.12 18.12
C GLY A 71 8.59 2.27 17.77
N LYS A 72 9.38 2.15 16.73
CA LYS A 72 10.20 3.24 16.19
C LYS A 72 9.36 4.19 15.33
N PRO A 73 9.63 5.50 15.34
CA PRO A 73 8.93 6.44 14.47
C PRO A 73 9.14 6.10 13.00
N GLY A 74 8.04 6.04 12.23
CA GLY A 74 8.04 5.75 10.80
C GLY A 74 6.65 5.40 10.31
N VAL A 75 6.51 5.14 9.01
CA VAL A 75 5.24 4.73 8.41
C VAL A 75 5.05 3.24 8.59
N ASN A 76 4.05 2.83 9.39
CA ASN A 76 3.72 1.41 9.58
C ASN A 76 3.06 0.80 8.34
N HIS A 77 2.09 1.49 7.75
CA HIS A 77 1.42 1.07 6.53
C HIS A 77 0.83 2.24 5.76
N LEU A 78 0.50 2.00 4.50
CA LEU A 78 -0.34 2.85 3.67
C LEU A 78 -1.62 2.09 3.32
N GLY A 79 -2.76 2.78 3.28
CA GLY A 79 -4.06 2.17 3.04
C GLY A 79 -4.72 2.63 1.74
N TYR A 80 -5.24 1.68 0.97
CA TYR A 80 -6.03 1.93 -0.24
C TYR A 80 -7.46 1.43 -0.07
N ILE A 81 -8.41 2.23 -0.55
CA ILE A 81 -9.79 1.77 -0.73
C ILE A 81 -9.85 0.92 -1.99
N VAL A 82 -10.45 -0.27 -1.90
CA VAL A 82 -10.64 -1.20 -3.01
C VAL A 82 -12.10 -1.68 -3.07
N ASP A 83 -12.52 -2.14 -4.24
CA ASP A 83 -13.88 -2.65 -4.42
C ASP A 83 -14.06 -4.03 -3.77
N SER A 84 -13.02 -4.85 -3.70
CA SER A 84 -13.06 -6.18 -3.10
C SER A 84 -11.71 -6.59 -2.51
N VAL A 85 -11.65 -6.73 -1.19
CA VAL A 85 -10.46 -7.26 -0.51
C VAL A 85 -10.20 -8.72 -0.84
N GLU A 86 -11.25 -9.50 -1.14
CA GLU A 86 -11.08 -10.91 -1.52
C GLU A 86 -10.41 -11.07 -2.89
N GLN A 87 -10.69 -10.19 -3.84
CA GLN A 87 -9.99 -10.18 -5.12
C GLN A 87 -8.52 -9.78 -4.96
N VAL A 88 -8.22 -8.78 -4.13
CA VAL A 88 -6.83 -8.40 -3.79
C VAL A 88 -6.12 -9.57 -3.13
N ARG A 89 -6.74 -10.20 -2.13
CA ARG A 89 -6.20 -11.37 -1.44
C ARG A 89 -5.85 -12.51 -2.41
N SER A 90 -6.78 -12.83 -3.29
CA SER A 90 -6.60 -13.89 -4.28
C SER A 90 -5.38 -13.64 -5.18
N ARG A 91 -5.26 -12.41 -5.71
CA ARG A 91 -4.13 -12.04 -6.57
C ARG A 91 -2.79 -12.08 -5.83
N LEU A 92 -2.73 -11.50 -4.64
CA LEU A 92 -1.49 -11.43 -3.86
C LEU A 92 -1.05 -12.81 -3.36
N ARG A 93 -1.97 -13.64 -2.91
CA ARG A 93 -1.66 -15.03 -2.52
C ARG A 93 -1.17 -15.86 -3.70
N ALA A 94 -1.82 -15.76 -4.86
CA ALA A 94 -1.39 -16.46 -6.08
C ALA A 94 0.03 -16.05 -6.52
N ALA A 95 0.42 -14.79 -6.26
CA ALA A 95 1.76 -14.28 -6.55
C ALA A 95 2.78 -14.60 -5.44
N GLY A 96 2.37 -15.23 -4.32
CA GLY A 96 3.25 -15.68 -3.25
C GLY A 96 3.56 -14.63 -2.18
N TYR A 97 2.83 -13.52 -2.12
CA TYR A 97 3.00 -12.52 -1.06
C TYR A 97 2.41 -12.98 0.27
N ILE A 98 2.95 -12.44 1.36
CA ILE A 98 2.62 -12.83 2.73
C ILE A 98 1.52 -11.92 3.28
N GLU A 99 0.41 -12.52 3.69
CA GLU A 99 -0.69 -11.83 4.34
C GLU A 99 -0.35 -11.55 5.82
N SER A 100 -0.60 -10.31 6.24
CA SER A 100 -0.41 -9.83 7.62
C SER A 100 -1.71 -9.44 8.31
N THR A 101 -2.85 -9.77 7.71
CA THR A 101 -4.18 -9.41 8.21
C THR A 101 -4.41 -9.94 9.63
N VAL A 102 -4.88 -9.06 10.51
CA VAL A 102 -5.50 -9.44 11.78
C VAL A 102 -7.02 -9.46 11.60
N GLU A 103 -7.70 -10.28 12.42
CA GLU A 103 -9.16 -10.35 12.40
C GLU A 103 -9.77 -8.96 12.58
N ASN A 104 -10.82 -8.68 11.79
CA ASN A 104 -11.55 -7.42 11.84
C ASN A 104 -13.05 -7.69 11.66
N ASN A 105 -13.85 -7.12 12.54
CA ASN A 105 -15.28 -7.42 12.70
C ASN A 105 -16.17 -6.18 12.52
N HIS A 106 -15.64 -5.09 11.96
CA HIS A 106 -16.44 -3.91 11.74
C HIS A 106 -17.52 -4.18 10.68
N PRO A 107 -18.82 -3.90 10.97
CA PRO A 107 -19.93 -4.32 10.09
C PRO A 107 -19.96 -3.56 8.75
N PHE A 108 -19.32 -2.39 8.66
CA PHE A 108 -19.38 -1.54 7.47
C PHE A 108 -18.05 -1.40 6.73
N ARG A 109 -17.01 -2.14 7.13
CA ARG A 109 -15.74 -2.21 6.42
C ARG A 109 -15.04 -3.54 6.66
N LYS A 110 -14.25 -3.95 5.69
CA LYS A 110 -13.35 -5.09 5.77
C LYS A 110 -11.94 -4.62 5.42
N ARG A 111 -10.96 -5.07 6.18
CA ARG A 111 -9.55 -4.71 6.01
C ARG A 111 -8.73 -5.94 5.66
N LEU A 112 -7.72 -5.73 4.84
CA LEU A 112 -6.79 -6.73 4.40
C LEU A 112 -5.39 -6.15 4.44
N TYR A 113 -4.41 -6.92 4.90
CA TYR A 113 -3.02 -6.48 4.99
C TYR A 113 -2.09 -7.49 4.32
N PHE A 114 -1.11 -6.98 3.57
CA PHE A 114 -0.06 -7.79 2.95
C PHE A 114 1.28 -7.08 3.02
N TYR A 115 2.35 -7.85 3.22
CA TYR A 115 3.70 -7.35 3.07
C TYR A 115 4.12 -7.34 1.60
N ASP A 116 4.82 -6.28 1.18
CA ASP A 116 5.50 -6.26 -0.09
C ASP A 116 6.81 -7.08 -0.04
N SER A 117 7.56 -7.10 -1.15
CA SER A 117 8.82 -7.85 -1.26
C SER A 117 9.93 -7.37 -0.32
N GLU A 118 9.80 -6.18 0.26
CA GLU A 118 10.76 -5.60 1.20
C GLU A 118 10.25 -5.55 2.64
N GLY A 119 9.09 -6.17 2.92
CA GLY A 119 8.52 -6.27 4.25
C GLY A 119 7.74 -5.04 4.71
N ARG A 120 7.41 -4.10 3.82
CA ARG A 120 6.48 -3.01 4.14
C ARG A 120 5.06 -3.54 4.15
N ASP A 121 4.26 -3.04 5.08
CA ASP A 121 2.87 -3.43 5.21
C ASP A 121 1.95 -2.50 4.40
N TRP A 122 0.96 -3.08 3.76
CA TRP A 122 -0.03 -2.37 2.96
C TRP A 122 -1.42 -2.80 3.38
N GLU A 123 -2.30 -1.82 3.59
CA GLU A 123 -3.70 -2.03 3.94
C GLU A 123 -4.59 -1.84 2.72
N PHE A 124 -5.60 -2.70 2.58
CA PHE A 124 -6.66 -2.58 1.59
C PHE A 124 -7.99 -2.60 2.33
N VAL A 125 -8.84 -1.62 2.05
CA VAL A 125 -10.12 -1.42 2.76
C VAL A 125 -11.27 -1.48 1.77
N GLU A 126 -12.20 -2.38 2.03
CA GLU A 126 -13.49 -2.48 1.36
C GLU A 126 -14.57 -1.92 2.28
N TYR A 127 -15.33 -0.95 1.79
CA TYR A 127 -16.46 -0.40 2.54
C TYR A 127 -17.78 -1.04 2.10
N HIS A 128 -18.62 -1.37 3.08
CA HIS A 128 -19.92 -2.00 2.89
C HIS A 128 -21.08 -1.02 3.09
N SER A 129 -20.82 0.29 3.09
CA SER A 129 -21.82 1.35 3.19
C SER A 129 -21.29 2.63 2.55
N ASP A 130 -22.16 3.36 1.87
CA ASP A 130 -21.87 4.71 1.38
C ASP A 130 -22.09 5.80 2.45
N ASP A 131 -22.74 5.45 3.56
CA ASP A 131 -22.95 6.34 4.69
C ASP A 131 -21.65 6.54 5.46
N VAL A 132 -21.09 7.76 5.39
CA VAL A 132 -19.83 8.11 6.04
C VAL A 132 -19.88 7.99 7.56
N ASN A 133 -21.06 8.18 8.18
CA ASN A 133 -21.22 8.04 9.62
C ASN A 133 -21.11 6.57 10.05
N LYS A 134 -21.60 5.64 9.24
CA LYS A 134 -21.46 4.20 9.46
C LYS A 134 -20.03 3.74 9.21
N ARG A 135 -19.43 4.18 8.10
CA ARG A 135 -18.05 3.82 7.73
C ARG A 135 -17.04 4.30 8.78
N ASN A 136 -17.30 5.45 9.39
CA ASN A 136 -16.42 6.11 10.35
C ASN A 136 -16.90 5.98 11.80
N ASP A 137 -17.76 5.00 12.10
CA ASP A 137 -18.19 4.75 13.46
C ASP A 137 -17.14 3.95 14.23
N TYR A 138 -16.35 4.64 15.00
CA TYR A 138 -15.28 4.06 15.82
C TYR A 138 -15.75 3.45 17.14
N ASN A 139 -17.07 3.52 17.45
CA ASN A 139 -17.64 2.87 18.62
C ASN A 139 -18.07 1.42 18.33
N LEU A 140 -18.10 1.02 17.07
CA LEU A 140 -18.41 -0.34 16.66
C LEU A 140 -17.17 -1.24 16.80
N PRO A 141 -17.36 -2.55 17.03
CA PRO A 141 -16.26 -3.51 17.07
C PRO A 141 -15.47 -3.51 15.76
N ASP A 142 -14.15 -3.54 15.85
CA ASP A 142 -13.24 -3.53 14.70
C ASP A 142 -12.15 -4.62 14.80
N ARG A 143 -12.14 -5.33 15.90
CA ARG A 143 -11.27 -6.49 16.16
C ARG A 143 -12.01 -7.58 16.92
#